data_7146e89bebe43d51afffb1abb3f44d7c
#
_entry.id   7146e89bebe43d51afffb1abb3f44d7c
#
_cell.length_a   1.000
_cell.length_b   1.000
_cell.length_c   1.000
_cell.angle_alpha   90.00
_cell.angle_beta   90.00
_cell.angle_gamma   90.00
#
_symmetry.space_group_name_H-M   'P 1'
#
loop_
_entity.id
_entity.type
_entity.pdbx_description
1 polymer ?
#
loop_
_entity_poly.entity_id
_entity_poly.type
_entity_poly.pdbx_seq_one_letter_code
_entity_poly.pdbx_strand_id
1 'polypeptide(L)'
;VKNLWLGLLLPILLLVGCGSEPSATWHMINVNTGKLQGDANLIQTGGSTIMIDGGYYGEAKQSLVPYLAHLGITKIDHFFVSHPHRDHYEGLRALLEANVTVSPLYLRTPPQHICDREIPWGCNMADITALVNEAKAYGITIHRPEAGLRYDFDSDSSFEILHAQKDDLATDTIDVNDLSLIIQWSINGSTVLFTGDLNMKVGTLLSGDPRMASDFLKMPHHGASSLAPNTFFEKVNPIGVLVPGPKWIWCGERGERARTWVEQQKLPVWINGIDGNVRIDFFNDHVSVTPEYNSPDCKLRAFGAM
;
A
#
# COMPACT_ATOMS: atom_id res chain seq x y z
N VAL A 1 66.98 -39.66 -12.28
CA VAL A 1 66.27 -39.10 -11.14
C VAL A 1 65.11 -38.30 -11.73
N LYS A 2 63.87 -38.83 -11.67
CA LYS A 2 62.64 -38.22 -12.14
C LYS A 2 61.90 -37.63 -10.92
N ASN A 3 61.81 -36.29 -10.83
CA ASN A 3 61.02 -35.64 -9.83
C ASN A 3 59.55 -35.61 -10.24
N LEU A 4 58.70 -36.29 -9.48
CA LEU A 4 57.24 -36.28 -9.58
C LEU A 4 56.73 -35.12 -8.73
N TRP A 5 56.18 -34.07 -9.38
CA TRP A 5 55.42 -33.03 -8.66
C TRP A 5 53.98 -33.50 -8.48
N LEU A 6 53.59 -33.81 -7.27
CA LEU A 6 52.19 -34.02 -6.88
C LEU A 6 51.58 -32.63 -6.67
N GLY A 7 50.73 -32.17 -7.59
CA GLY A 7 49.91 -31.00 -7.43
C GLY A 7 48.75 -31.31 -6.48
N LEU A 8 48.75 -30.72 -5.30
CA LEU A 8 47.62 -30.74 -4.39
C LEU A 8 46.52 -29.82 -4.99
N LEU A 9 45.44 -30.44 -5.51
CA LEU A 9 44.20 -29.76 -5.82
C LEU A 9 43.44 -29.54 -4.50
N LEU A 10 43.49 -28.32 -3.96
CA LEU A 10 42.56 -27.87 -2.89
C LEU A 10 41.17 -27.70 -3.50
N PRO A 11 40.14 -28.34 -2.96
CA PRO A 11 38.76 -28.06 -3.37
C PRO A 11 38.41 -26.66 -2.86
N ILE A 12 38.12 -25.74 -3.81
CA ILE A 12 37.49 -24.45 -3.50
C ILE A 12 36.06 -24.76 -3.06
N LEU A 13 35.82 -24.74 -1.74
CA LEU A 13 34.49 -24.75 -1.17
C LEU A 13 33.86 -23.38 -1.52
N LEU A 14 33.04 -23.34 -2.56
CA LEU A 14 32.12 -22.22 -2.81
C LEU A 14 31.10 -22.24 -1.64
N LEU A 15 31.31 -21.43 -0.64
CA LEU A 15 30.29 -21.06 0.32
C LEU A 15 29.24 -20.22 -0.44
N VAL A 16 28.25 -20.91 -0.99
CA VAL A 16 26.98 -20.29 -1.39
C VAL A 16 26.38 -19.83 -0.07
N GLY A 17 26.50 -18.54 0.23
CA GLY A 17 25.77 -17.94 1.33
C GLY A 17 24.28 -18.16 1.07
N CYS A 18 23.63 -19.03 1.84
CA CYS A 18 22.19 -19.07 1.94
C CYS A 18 21.75 -17.74 2.55
N GLY A 19 21.46 -16.74 1.71
CA GLY A 19 20.62 -15.64 2.14
C GLY A 19 19.27 -16.23 2.59
N SER A 20 18.80 -15.89 3.79
CA SER A 20 17.48 -16.31 4.24
C SER A 20 16.44 -15.71 3.29
N GLU A 21 15.47 -16.50 2.86
CA GLU A 21 14.30 -15.97 2.15
C GLU A 21 13.50 -15.07 3.10
N PRO A 22 12.90 -13.97 2.61
CA PRO A 22 12.04 -13.14 3.43
C PRO A 22 10.80 -13.94 3.88
N SER A 23 10.39 -13.79 5.12
CA SER A 23 9.17 -14.41 5.66
C SER A 23 7.91 -13.77 5.11
N ALA A 24 8.00 -12.51 4.71
CA ALA A 24 6.92 -11.80 4.02
C ALA A 24 7.48 -10.69 3.13
N THR A 25 6.69 -10.30 2.12
CA THR A 25 7.05 -9.22 1.20
C THR A 25 5.86 -8.31 0.96
N TRP A 26 6.10 -7.00 0.99
CA TRP A 26 5.17 -5.99 0.52
C TRP A 26 5.69 -5.36 -0.77
N HIS A 27 4.83 -5.30 -1.80
CA HIS A 27 5.10 -4.58 -3.04
C HIS A 27 4.17 -3.36 -3.13
N MET A 28 4.71 -2.17 -3.04
CA MET A 28 4.03 -0.95 -3.42
C MET A 28 4.16 -0.79 -4.94
N ILE A 29 3.11 -1.21 -5.67
CA ILE A 29 3.14 -1.29 -7.14
C ILE A 29 2.86 0.09 -7.74
N ASN A 30 3.64 0.47 -8.74
CA ASN A 30 3.50 1.77 -9.40
C ASN A 30 2.33 1.77 -10.40
N VAL A 31 1.17 2.19 -9.93
CA VAL A 31 -0.01 2.52 -10.73
C VAL A 31 -0.17 4.05 -10.92
N ASN A 32 0.93 4.79 -10.73
CA ASN A 32 0.98 6.24 -10.76
C ASN A 32 1.67 6.74 -12.04
N THR A 33 1.31 6.17 -13.18
CA THR A 33 1.89 6.51 -14.47
C THR A 33 1.19 7.72 -15.10
N GLY A 34 1.95 8.66 -15.64
CA GLY A 34 1.40 9.82 -16.33
C GLY A 34 0.75 10.86 -15.40
N LYS A 35 -0.53 11.15 -15.61
CA LYS A 35 -1.28 12.21 -14.90
C LYS A 35 -2.18 11.69 -13.79
N LEU A 36 -2.38 10.40 -13.70
CA LEU A 36 -3.25 9.78 -12.72
C LEU A 36 -2.49 9.42 -11.45
N GLN A 37 -3.21 9.25 -10.37
CA GLN A 37 -2.76 8.78 -9.07
C GLN A 37 -3.47 7.46 -8.76
N GLY A 38 -3.00 6.69 -7.81
CA GLY A 38 -3.68 5.49 -7.35
C GLY A 38 -2.82 4.66 -6.41
N ASP A 39 -3.47 3.78 -5.67
CA ASP A 39 -2.85 2.84 -4.75
C ASP A 39 -2.93 1.42 -5.26
N ALA A 40 -1.85 0.66 -5.15
CA ALA A 40 -1.85 -0.78 -5.34
C ALA A 40 -0.77 -1.40 -4.46
N ASN A 41 -1.19 -2.15 -3.44
CA ASN A 41 -0.31 -2.76 -2.46
C ASN A 41 -0.55 -4.27 -2.44
N LEU A 42 0.46 -5.03 -2.83
CA LEU A 42 0.46 -6.48 -2.81
C LEU A 42 1.29 -6.96 -1.62
N ILE A 43 0.74 -7.85 -0.80
CA ILE A 43 1.43 -8.46 0.32
C ILE A 43 1.40 -9.98 0.16
N GLN A 44 2.57 -10.60 0.33
CA GLN A 44 2.74 -12.06 0.37
C GLN A 44 3.23 -12.42 1.77
N THR A 45 2.45 -13.21 2.51
CA THR A 45 2.74 -13.61 3.88
C THR A 45 1.99 -14.88 4.26
N GLY A 46 2.58 -15.75 5.04
CA GLY A 46 1.93 -16.98 5.53
C GLY A 46 1.32 -17.85 4.43
N GLY A 47 1.89 -17.85 3.22
CA GLY A 47 1.33 -18.55 2.05
C GLY A 47 0.09 -17.88 1.43
N SER A 48 -0.31 -16.69 1.93
CA SER A 48 -1.43 -15.92 1.42
C SER A 48 -0.96 -14.74 0.57
N THR A 49 -1.75 -14.40 -0.44
CA THR A 49 -1.55 -13.24 -1.32
C THR A 49 -2.68 -12.24 -1.08
N ILE A 50 -2.33 -11.03 -0.65
CA ILE A 50 -3.27 -10.02 -0.21
C ILE A 50 -3.08 -8.76 -1.06
N MET A 51 -4.17 -8.17 -1.52
CA MET A 51 -4.16 -6.85 -2.15
C MET A 51 -4.88 -5.84 -1.26
N ILE A 52 -4.28 -4.65 -1.12
CA ILE A 52 -4.96 -3.47 -0.60
C ILE A 52 -4.93 -2.43 -1.72
N ASP A 53 -6.10 -2.15 -2.26
CA ASP A 53 -6.33 -1.31 -3.44
C ASP A 53 -5.69 -1.86 -4.74
N GLY A 54 -6.04 -1.29 -5.90
CA GLY A 54 -5.57 -1.78 -7.18
C GLY A 54 -5.40 -0.70 -8.27
N GLY A 55 -5.59 0.58 -7.94
CA GLY A 55 -5.47 1.68 -8.89
C GLY A 55 -6.68 1.85 -9.81
N TYR A 56 -6.56 2.78 -10.75
CA TYR A 56 -7.51 2.91 -11.87
C TYR A 56 -7.42 1.71 -12.82
N TYR A 57 -8.49 1.40 -13.51
CA TYR A 57 -8.56 0.29 -14.47
C TYR A 57 -7.44 0.34 -15.53
N GLY A 58 -7.19 1.50 -16.14
CA GLY A 58 -6.20 1.66 -17.21
C GLY A 58 -4.77 1.44 -16.71
N GLU A 59 -4.42 2.02 -15.57
CA GLU A 59 -3.11 1.89 -14.92
C GLU A 59 -2.89 0.48 -14.39
N ALA A 60 -3.92 -0.13 -13.80
CA ALA A 60 -3.86 -1.51 -13.36
C ALA A 60 -3.58 -2.48 -14.51
N LYS A 61 -4.23 -2.26 -15.66
CA LYS A 61 -4.02 -3.08 -16.86
C LYS A 61 -2.60 -2.94 -17.43
N GLN A 62 -1.99 -1.77 -17.30
CA GLN A 62 -0.66 -1.47 -17.83
C GLN A 62 0.48 -1.82 -16.86
N SER A 63 0.23 -1.79 -15.55
CA SER A 63 1.25 -1.94 -14.51
C SER A 63 0.96 -3.11 -13.58
N LEU A 64 -0.19 -3.13 -12.89
CA LEU A 64 -0.51 -4.14 -11.88
C LEU A 64 -0.60 -5.54 -12.48
N VAL A 65 -1.39 -5.73 -13.54
CA VAL A 65 -1.59 -7.05 -14.16
C VAL A 65 -0.27 -7.64 -14.67
N PRO A 66 0.57 -6.92 -15.45
CA PRO A 66 1.89 -7.42 -15.86
C PRO A 66 2.82 -7.71 -14.68
N TYR A 67 2.77 -6.90 -13.63
CA TYR A 67 3.59 -7.11 -12.44
C TYR A 67 3.23 -8.40 -11.72
N LEU A 68 1.94 -8.68 -11.50
CA LEU A 68 1.46 -9.94 -10.93
C LEU A 68 1.84 -11.15 -11.81
N ALA A 69 1.71 -11.00 -13.14
CA ALA A 69 2.12 -12.05 -14.07
C ALA A 69 3.63 -12.32 -13.99
N HIS A 70 4.46 -11.29 -13.85
CA HIS A 70 5.91 -11.45 -13.65
C HIS A 70 6.24 -12.21 -12.35
N LEU A 71 5.47 -12.00 -11.28
CA LEU A 71 5.60 -12.72 -10.02
C LEU A 71 4.95 -14.14 -10.06
N GLY A 72 4.28 -14.51 -11.15
CA GLY A 72 3.56 -15.79 -11.26
C GLY A 72 2.28 -15.83 -10.41
N ILE A 73 1.73 -14.68 -10.01
CA ILE A 73 0.54 -14.59 -9.17
C ILE A 73 -0.71 -14.65 -10.04
N THR A 74 -1.52 -15.66 -9.81
CA THR A 74 -2.80 -15.90 -10.52
C THR A 74 -4.00 -15.87 -9.58
N LYS A 75 -3.76 -15.70 -8.27
CA LYS A 75 -4.79 -15.69 -7.24
C LYS A 75 -4.49 -14.64 -6.17
N ILE A 76 -5.50 -13.91 -5.77
CA ILE A 76 -5.52 -13.01 -4.61
C ILE A 76 -6.45 -13.62 -3.56
N ASP A 77 -5.91 -13.98 -2.40
CA ASP A 77 -6.64 -14.61 -1.32
C ASP A 77 -7.49 -13.63 -0.51
N HIS A 78 -7.11 -12.36 -0.49
CA HIS A 78 -7.85 -11.28 0.16
C HIS A 78 -7.66 -9.97 -0.62
N PHE A 79 -8.75 -9.34 -1.07
CA PHE A 79 -8.68 -8.04 -1.71
C PHE A 79 -9.44 -7.01 -0.87
N PHE A 80 -8.70 -6.07 -0.28
CA PHE A 80 -9.26 -4.96 0.50
C PHE A 80 -9.33 -3.70 -0.37
N VAL A 81 -10.48 -3.07 -0.42
CA VAL A 81 -10.65 -1.70 -0.93
C VAL A 81 -10.67 -0.78 0.27
N SER A 82 -9.68 0.11 0.36
CA SER A 82 -9.54 1.03 1.49
C SER A 82 -10.74 1.97 1.59
N HIS A 83 -11.15 2.54 0.46
CA HIS A 83 -12.33 3.39 0.33
C HIS A 83 -12.80 3.40 -1.14
N PRO A 84 -14.06 3.76 -1.42
CA PRO A 84 -14.64 3.56 -2.74
C PRO A 84 -14.40 4.71 -3.74
N HIS A 85 -13.13 5.13 -3.92
CA HIS A 85 -12.70 5.94 -5.05
C HIS A 85 -12.10 5.07 -6.15
N ARG A 86 -12.22 5.52 -7.41
CA ARG A 86 -11.88 4.76 -8.61
C ARG A 86 -10.40 4.38 -8.67
N ASP A 87 -9.53 5.24 -8.21
CA ASP A 87 -8.08 5.03 -8.12
C ASP A 87 -7.65 4.04 -7.03
N HIS A 88 -8.61 3.40 -6.36
CA HIS A 88 -8.41 2.33 -5.38
C HIS A 88 -9.08 1.03 -5.81
N TYR A 89 -10.34 1.07 -6.34
CA TYR A 89 -11.09 -0.16 -6.60
C TYR A 89 -11.10 -0.64 -8.04
N GLU A 90 -10.88 0.23 -9.04
CA GLU A 90 -11.08 -0.16 -10.45
C GLU A 90 -10.09 -1.22 -10.93
N GLY A 91 -8.93 -1.33 -10.30
CA GLY A 91 -7.96 -2.37 -10.62
C GLY A 91 -8.50 -3.78 -10.46
N LEU A 92 -9.52 -3.99 -9.61
CA LEU A 92 -10.21 -5.29 -9.52
C LEU A 92 -10.73 -5.75 -10.88
N ARG A 93 -11.34 -4.86 -11.68
CA ARG A 93 -11.82 -5.19 -13.02
C ARG A 93 -10.71 -5.67 -13.95
N ALA A 94 -9.56 -4.99 -13.92
CA ALA A 94 -8.41 -5.38 -14.73
C ALA A 94 -7.88 -6.77 -14.33
N LEU A 95 -7.89 -7.10 -13.03
CA LEU A 95 -7.50 -8.41 -12.53
C LEU A 95 -8.47 -9.51 -12.98
N LEU A 96 -9.76 -9.26 -12.87
CA LEU A 96 -10.79 -10.21 -13.31
C LEU A 96 -10.72 -10.49 -14.82
N GLU A 97 -10.56 -9.46 -15.65
CA GLU A 97 -10.35 -9.61 -17.10
C GLU A 97 -9.07 -10.39 -17.44
N ALA A 98 -8.03 -10.27 -16.62
CA ALA A 98 -6.78 -11.04 -16.75
C ALA A 98 -6.88 -12.46 -16.20
N ASN A 99 -8.07 -12.91 -15.78
CA ASN A 99 -8.32 -14.19 -15.14
C ASN A 99 -7.53 -14.41 -13.83
N VAL A 100 -7.22 -13.35 -13.10
CA VAL A 100 -6.71 -13.45 -11.74
C VAL A 100 -7.89 -13.76 -10.83
N THR A 101 -7.82 -14.87 -10.10
CA THR A 101 -8.85 -15.25 -9.13
C THR A 101 -8.77 -14.33 -7.91
N VAL A 102 -9.89 -13.75 -7.51
CA VAL A 102 -9.99 -12.92 -6.30
C VAL A 102 -11.11 -13.46 -5.42
N SER A 103 -10.84 -13.76 -4.15
CA SER A 103 -11.89 -14.14 -3.20
C SER A 103 -11.32 -14.29 -1.77
N PRO A 104 -11.90 -13.59 -0.78
CA PRO A 104 -12.99 -12.61 -0.86
C PRO A 104 -12.55 -11.18 -1.23
N LEU A 105 -13.55 -10.36 -1.54
CA LEU A 105 -13.45 -8.90 -1.66
C LEU A 105 -13.97 -8.24 -0.36
N TYR A 106 -13.20 -7.33 0.20
CA TYR A 106 -13.58 -6.50 1.33
C TYR A 106 -13.87 -5.08 0.84
N LEU A 107 -15.15 -4.70 0.84
CA LEU A 107 -15.60 -3.41 0.32
C LEU A 107 -16.70 -2.83 1.20
N ARG A 108 -16.58 -1.54 1.54
CA ARG A 108 -17.66 -0.75 2.13
C ARG A 108 -18.30 0.13 1.06
N THR A 109 -19.57 -0.09 0.79
CA THR A 109 -20.35 0.85 -0.02
C THR A 109 -20.59 2.12 0.79
N PRO A 110 -20.29 3.31 0.25
CA PRO A 110 -20.48 4.56 0.97
C PRO A 110 -21.97 4.88 1.11
N PRO A 111 -22.38 5.68 2.09
CA PRO A 111 -23.71 6.28 2.11
C PRO A 111 -23.93 7.16 0.87
N GLN A 112 -25.11 7.06 0.24
CA GLN A 112 -25.45 7.80 -0.98
C GLN A 112 -25.17 9.30 -0.86
N HIS A 113 -25.59 9.93 0.24
CA HIS A 113 -25.44 11.37 0.47
C HIS A 113 -23.98 11.85 0.61
N ILE A 114 -23.04 10.97 1.01
CA ILE A 114 -21.62 11.30 1.02
C ILE A 114 -21.09 11.26 -0.42
N CYS A 115 -21.45 10.22 -1.17
CA CYS A 115 -21.05 10.05 -2.54
C CYS A 115 -21.58 11.19 -3.44
N ASP A 116 -22.85 11.61 -3.26
CA ASP A 116 -23.47 12.67 -4.05
C ASP A 116 -22.77 14.03 -3.93
N ARG A 117 -22.06 14.28 -2.82
CA ARG A 117 -21.31 15.52 -2.64
C ARG A 117 -20.04 15.60 -3.49
N GLU A 118 -19.59 14.47 -4.02
CA GLU A 118 -18.36 14.39 -4.80
C GLU A 118 -18.61 14.30 -6.32
N ILE A 119 -19.85 14.41 -6.77
CA ILE A 119 -20.17 14.46 -8.20
C ILE A 119 -19.71 15.81 -8.77
N PRO A 120 -18.99 15.81 -9.92
CA PRO A 120 -18.71 14.69 -10.84
C PRO A 120 -17.31 14.07 -10.69
N TRP A 121 -16.49 14.46 -9.71
CA TRP A 121 -15.04 14.19 -9.69
C TRP A 121 -14.61 12.99 -8.84
N GLY A 122 -15.41 12.61 -7.87
CA GLY A 122 -15.03 11.59 -6.89
C GLY A 122 -15.86 10.32 -6.98
N CYS A 123 -16.76 10.11 -6.03
CA CYS A 123 -17.55 8.91 -5.88
C CYS A 123 -18.67 8.80 -6.94
N ASN A 124 -18.93 7.57 -7.39
CA ASN A 124 -20.05 7.24 -8.28
C ASN A 124 -20.75 5.94 -7.82
N MET A 125 -21.94 6.07 -7.23
CA MET A 125 -22.69 4.91 -6.73
C MET A 125 -23.10 3.91 -7.82
N ALA A 126 -23.34 4.37 -9.05
CA ALA A 126 -23.65 3.46 -10.15
C ALA A 126 -22.45 2.57 -10.51
N ASP A 127 -21.23 3.14 -10.55
CA ASP A 127 -19.99 2.40 -10.80
C ASP A 127 -19.68 1.41 -9.68
N ILE A 128 -19.88 1.81 -8.41
CA ILE A 128 -19.69 0.94 -7.26
C ILE A 128 -20.69 -0.23 -7.30
N THR A 129 -21.95 0.06 -7.63
CA THR A 129 -22.99 -0.97 -7.79
C THR A 129 -22.65 -1.94 -8.92
N ALA A 130 -22.16 -1.42 -10.05
CA ALA A 130 -21.70 -2.23 -11.17
C ALA A 130 -20.54 -3.13 -10.76
N LEU A 131 -19.52 -2.60 -10.06
CA LEU A 131 -18.39 -3.38 -9.55
C LEU A 131 -18.87 -4.52 -8.62
N VAL A 132 -19.78 -4.24 -7.70
CA VAL A 132 -20.38 -5.25 -6.79
C VAL A 132 -21.07 -6.36 -7.59
N ASN A 133 -21.83 -6.00 -8.63
CA ASN A 133 -22.52 -6.98 -9.47
C ASN A 133 -21.55 -7.80 -10.32
N GLU A 134 -20.51 -7.17 -10.86
CA GLU A 134 -19.42 -7.84 -11.57
C GLU A 134 -18.72 -8.86 -10.67
N ALA A 135 -18.28 -8.44 -9.48
CA ALA A 135 -17.63 -9.31 -8.51
C ALA A 135 -18.51 -10.53 -8.18
N LYS A 136 -19.80 -10.33 -7.94
CA LYS A 136 -20.75 -11.42 -7.71
C LYS A 136 -20.88 -12.35 -8.90
N ALA A 137 -20.88 -11.83 -10.13
CA ALA A 137 -20.92 -12.64 -11.35
C ALA A 137 -19.70 -13.54 -11.53
N TYR A 138 -18.54 -13.13 -11.01
CA TYR A 138 -17.33 -13.95 -10.91
C TYR A 138 -17.33 -14.90 -9.69
N GLY A 139 -18.41 -14.94 -8.91
CA GLY A 139 -18.52 -15.81 -7.72
C GLY A 139 -17.75 -15.31 -6.51
N ILE A 140 -17.36 -14.01 -6.49
CA ILE A 140 -16.60 -13.43 -5.40
C ILE A 140 -17.53 -13.15 -4.21
N THR A 141 -17.16 -13.67 -3.03
CA THR A 141 -17.82 -13.32 -1.78
C THR A 141 -17.40 -11.90 -1.36
N ILE A 142 -18.38 -11.05 -1.05
CA ILE A 142 -18.12 -9.67 -0.63
C ILE A 142 -18.39 -9.54 0.86
N HIS A 143 -17.38 -9.10 1.59
CA HIS A 143 -17.48 -8.81 3.03
C HIS A 143 -17.42 -7.30 3.26
N ARG A 144 -18.18 -6.84 4.25
CA ARG A 144 -18.08 -5.49 4.78
C ARG A 144 -17.00 -5.48 5.88
N PRO A 145 -15.87 -4.80 5.69
CA PRO A 145 -14.85 -4.72 6.72
C PRO A 145 -15.31 -3.83 7.88
N GLU A 146 -14.98 -4.22 9.12
CA GLU A 146 -15.32 -3.52 10.35
C GLU A 146 -14.10 -3.36 11.25
N ALA A 147 -14.05 -2.29 12.04
CA ALA A 147 -12.98 -2.07 13.01
C ALA A 147 -12.96 -3.18 14.07
N GLY A 148 -11.75 -3.63 14.42
CA GLY A 148 -11.52 -4.74 15.35
C GLY A 148 -11.48 -6.12 14.69
N LEU A 149 -11.77 -6.23 13.39
CA LEU A 149 -11.55 -7.49 12.67
C LEU A 149 -10.05 -7.76 12.52
N ARG A 150 -9.67 -8.99 12.83
CA ARG A 150 -8.31 -9.48 12.74
C ARG A 150 -8.26 -10.72 11.85
N TYR A 151 -7.22 -10.80 11.04
CA TYR A 151 -6.89 -11.92 10.16
C TYR A 151 -5.47 -12.38 10.48
N ASP A 152 -5.33 -13.60 11.01
CA ASP A 152 -4.03 -14.22 11.26
C ASP A 152 -3.67 -15.09 10.06
N PHE A 153 -2.52 -14.88 9.45
CA PHE A 153 -2.04 -15.62 8.28
C PHE A 153 -1.09 -16.74 8.68
N ASP A 154 -0.29 -16.49 9.72
CA ASP A 154 0.56 -17.46 10.39
C ASP A 154 0.85 -17.00 11.84
N SER A 155 1.82 -17.63 12.52
CA SER A 155 2.17 -17.26 13.91
C SER A 155 2.73 -15.85 14.06
N ASP A 156 3.32 -15.31 12.98
CA ASP A 156 4.12 -14.09 13.00
C ASP A 156 3.56 -12.98 12.11
N SER A 157 2.43 -13.25 11.42
CA SER A 157 1.80 -12.31 10.49
C SER A 157 0.29 -12.20 10.69
N SER A 158 -0.18 -10.97 10.90
CA SER A 158 -1.61 -10.68 11.04
C SER A 158 -1.98 -9.27 10.57
N PHE A 159 -3.20 -9.15 10.04
CA PHE A 159 -3.85 -7.86 9.78
C PHE A 159 -4.87 -7.57 10.87
N GLU A 160 -4.93 -6.31 11.30
CA GLU A 160 -6.01 -5.79 12.12
C GLU A 160 -6.58 -4.52 11.47
N ILE A 161 -7.91 -4.46 11.34
CA ILE A 161 -8.62 -3.25 10.92
C ILE A 161 -8.77 -2.35 12.15
N LEU A 162 -7.88 -1.37 12.30
CA LEU A 162 -7.88 -0.46 13.44
C LEU A 162 -9.03 0.54 13.38
N HIS A 163 -9.40 0.96 12.15
CA HIS A 163 -10.51 1.88 11.91
C HIS A 163 -11.26 1.51 10.63
N ALA A 164 -12.58 1.53 10.75
CA ALA A 164 -13.52 1.56 9.64
C ALA A 164 -14.64 2.51 10.05
N GLN A 165 -14.93 3.51 9.23
CA GLN A 165 -15.93 4.52 9.55
C GLN A 165 -17.27 3.87 9.90
N LYS A 166 -17.87 4.27 11.02
CA LYS A 166 -19.23 3.86 11.42
C LYS A 166 -20.27 4.66 10.67
N ASP A 167 -21.39 4.04 10.38
CA ASP A 167 -22.50 4.69 9.64
C ASP A 167 -23.22 5.78 10.45
N ASP A 168 -23.04 5.78 11.79
CA ASP A 168 -23.69 6.66 12.76
C ASP A 168 -22.91 7.95 13.05
N LEU A 169 -21.70 8.11 12.51
CA LEU A 169 -20.97 9.37 12.68
C LEU A 169 -21.62 10.47 11.83
N ALA A 170 -21.65 11.69 12.40
CA ALA A 170 -22.13 12.89 11.71
C ALA A 170 -21.42 13.07 10.38
N THR A 171 -22.07 12.63 9.31
CA THR A 171 -21.48 12.50 7.97
C THR A 171 -21.47 13.81 7.21
N ASP A 172 -22.06 14.89 7.76
CA ASP A 172 -22.21 16.19 7.10
C ASP A 172 -20.88 16.86 6.75
N THR A 173 -19.79 16.37 7.33
CA THR A 173 -18.50 17.02 7.28
C THR A 173 -17.36 16.13 6.81
N ILE A 174 -17.59 14.85 6.58
CA ILE A 174 -16.61 13.90 6.02
C ILE A 174 -16.85 13.70 4.52
N ASP A 175 -15.80 13.33 3.82
CA ASP A 175 -15.84 12.91 2.41
C ASP A 175 -15.58 11.40 2.28
N VAL A 176 -15.54 10.89 1.05
CA VAL A 176 -15.31 9.47 0.78
C VAL A 176 -13.91 9.03 1.21
N ASN A 177 -12.91 9.91 1.17
CA ASN A 177 -11.57 9.61 1.66
C ASN A 177 -11.56 9.34 3.18
N ASP A 178 -12.38 10.05 3.94
CA ASP A 178 -12.52 9.82 5.38
C ASP A 178 -13.19 8.46 5.72
N LEU A 179 -13.73 7.75 4.73
CA LEU A 179 -14.21 6.37 4.87
C LEU A 179 -13.08 5.34 4.80
N SER A 180 -11.84 5.77 4.63
CA SER A 180 -10.68 4.88 4.49
C SER A 180 -10.56 3.90 5.65
N LEU A 181 -10.33 2.63 5.31
CA LEU A 181 -9.90 1.63 6.27
C LEU A 181 -8.48 1.95 6.74
N ILE A 182 -8.25 1.87 8.04
CA ILE A 182 -6.90 1.89 8.60
C ILE A 182 -6.58 0.45 8.98
N ILE A 183 -5.62 -0.13 8.27
CA ILE A 183 -5.21 -1.50 8.46
C ILE A 183 -3.77 -1.50 8.98
N GLN A 184 -3.54 -2.16 10.12
CA GLN A 184 -2.19 -2.44 10.59
C GLN A 184 -1.82 -3.88 10.25
N TRP A 185 -0.69 -4.05 9.61
CA TRP A 185 -0.07 -5.34 9.39
C TRP A 185 1.08 -5.51 10.38
N SER A 186 1.00 -6.56 11.20
CA SER A 186 2.08 -6.98 12.08
C SER A 186 2.80 -8.16 11.44
N ILE A 187 4.13 -8.10 11.38
CA ILE A 187 4.99 -9.11 10.78
C ILE A 187 6.35 -9.14 11.46
N ASN A 188 6.74 -10.29 12.04
CA ASN A 188 8.05 -10.51 12.69
C ASN A 188 8.47 -9.38 13.65
N GLY A 189 7.53 -8.85 14.44
CA GLY A 189 7.79 -7.75 15.36
C GLY A 189 7.85 -6.36 14.71
N SER A 190 7.76 -6.25 13.38
CA SER A 190 7.58 -4.99 12.65
C SER A 190 6.10 -4.72 12.38
N THR A 191 5.75 -3.45 12.14
CA THR A 191 4.39 -3.04 11.85
C THR A 191 4.32 -2.10 10.65
N VAL A 192 3.28 -2.26 9.82
CA VAL A 192 2.99 -1.39 8.67
C VAL A 192 1.57 -0.84 8.82
N LEU A 193 1.42 0.47 8.69
CA LEU A 193 0.10 1.13 8.71
C LEU A 193 -0.32 1.53 7.30
N PHE A 194 -1.39 0.89 6.80
CA PHE A 194 -2.08 1.27 5.57
C PHE A 194 -3.24 2.20 5.90
N THR A 195 -3.27 3.37 5.30
CA THR A 195 -4.12 4.48 5.71
C THR A 195 -5.15 4.90 4.65
N GLY A 196 -5.19 4.21 3.49
CA GLY A 196 -5.99 4.67 2.35
C GLY A 196 -5.70 6.14 2.05
N ASP A 197 -6.75 6.93 1.86
CA ASP A 197 -6.66 8.36 1.61
C ASP A 197 -7.16 9.20 2.79
N LEU A 198 -6.89 8.72 4.01
CA LEU A 198 -7.28 9.36 5.26
C LEU A 198 -7.03 10.87 5.24
N ASN A 199 -8.12 11.64 5.38
CA ASN A 199 -8.11 13.09 5.38
C ASN A 199 -8.02 13.69 6.79
N MET A 200 -8.08 15.03 6.85
CA MET A 200 -7.82 15.84 8.04
C MET A 200 -8.74 15.50 9.22
N LYS A 201 -10.04 15.27 8.96
CA LYS A 201 -11.03 15.10 10.05
C LYS A 201 -10.86 13.81 10.81
N VAL A 202 -10.94 12.69 10.12
CA VAL A 202 -10.78 11.37 10.75
C VAL A 202 -9.33 11.20 11.20
N GLY A 203 -8.35 11.72 10.46
CA GLY A 203 -6.96 11.78 10.89
C GLY A 203 -6.77 12.50 12.22
N THR A 204 -7.48 13.61 12.46
CA THR A 204 -7.45 14.32 13.75
C THR A 204 -8.03 13.46 14.88
N LEU A 205 -9.13 12.76 14.64
CA LEU A 205 -9.71 11.85 15.64
C LEU A 205 -8.75 10.71 16.00
N LEU A 206 -8.06 10.16 15.00
CA LEU A 206 -7.14 9.03 15.19
C LEU A 206 -5.79 9.46 15.78
N SER A 207 -5.43 10.74 15.78
CA SER A 207 -4.18 11.25 16.35
C SER A 207 -4.03 10.93 17.86
N GLY A 208 -5.13 10.68 18.56
CA GLY A 208 -5.14 10.28 19.98
C GLY A 208 -5.01 8.76 20.22
N ASP A 209 -5.16 7.92 19.20
CA ASP A 209 -5.20 6.47 19.37
C ASP A 209 -3.77 5.87 19.34
N PRO A 210 -3.31 5.26 20.45
CA PRO A 210 -1.97 4.67 20.53
C PRO A 210 -1.74 3.50 19.56
N ARG A 211 -2.80 2.84 19.07
CA ARG A 211 -2.70 1.71 18.13
C ARG A 211 -2.19 2.15 16.76
N MET A 212 -2.21 3.46 16.44
CA MET A 212 -1.68 3.98 15.17
C MET A 212 -0.16 3.90 15.07
N ALA A 213 0.56 3.71 16.18
CA ALA A 213 2.03 3.57 16.17
C ALA A 213 2.45 2.40 15.28
N SER A 214 3.37 2.67 14.33
CA SER A 214 3.82 1.67 13.35
C SER A 214 5.17 2.04 12.76
N ASP A 215 5.99 1.02 12.44
CA ASP A 215 7.35 1.21 11.92
C ASP A 215 7.35 1.76 10.48
N PHE A 216 6.41 1.32 9.64
CA PHE A 216 6.28 1.81 8.28
C PHE A 216 4.90 2.45 8.08
N LEU A 217 4.90 3.58 7.40
CA LEU A 217 3.68 4.31 7.04
C LEU A 217 3.49 4.29 5.52
N LYS A 218 2.39 3.69 5.05
CA LYS A 218 1.85 4.03 3.74
C LYS A 218 1.20 5.42 3.85
N MET A 219 1.81 6.43 3.23
CA MET A 219 1.37 7.83 3.29
C MET A 219 -0.08 7.95 2.78
N PRO A 220 -0.99 8.58 3.54
CA PRO A 220 -2.37 8.75 3.08
C PRO A 220 -2.46 9.68 1.87
N HIS A 221 -3.50 9.49 1.08
CA HIS A 221 -3.94 10.37 0.00
C HIS A 221 -2.80 10.75 -0.98
N HIS A 222 -1.99 9.76 -1.36
CA HIS A 222 -0.86 9.90 -2.30
C HIS A 222 0.17 10.98 -1.91
N GLY A 223 0.17 11.41 -0.65
CA GLY A 223 0.97 12.55 -0.17
C GLY A 223 0.40 13.92 -0.54
N ALA A 224 -0.86 14.02 -0.99
CA ALA A 224 -1.50 15.28 -1.37
C ALA A 224 -1.86 16.15 -0.14
N SER A 225 -2.05 17.44 -0.33
CA SER A 225 -2.22 18.44 0.75
C SER A 225 -3.40 18.23 1.70
N SER A 226 -4.45 17.51 1.26
CA SER A 226 -5.65 17.20 2.06
C SER A 226 -5.49 16.03 3.03
N LEU A 227 -4.36 15.33 3.00
CA LEU A 227 -4.08 14.16 3.86
C LEU A 227 -4.18 14.47 5.37
N ALA A 228 -4.18 13.43 6.21
CA ALA A 228 -4.23 13.49 7.66
C ALA A 228 -3.27 14.55 8.28
N PRO A 229 -3.58 15.11 9.46
CA PRO A 229 -2.75 16.15 10.08
C PRO A 229 -1.39 15.63 10.54
N ASN A 230 -0.42 16.52 10.73
CA ASN A 230 0.91 16.14 11.22
C ASN A 230 0.86 15.45 12.59
N THR A 231 -0.10 15.80 13.46
CA THR A 231 -0.32 15.13 14.75
C THR A 231 -0.66 13.64 14.59
N PHE A 232 -1.30 13.25 13.49
CA PHE A 232 -1.50 11.84 13.15
C PHE A 232 -0.17 11.16 12.82
N PHE A 233 0.66 11.80 11.99
CA PHE A 233 1.98 11.26 11.63
C PHE A 233 2.93 11.17 12.82
N GLU A 234 2.88 12.16 13.73
CA GLU A 234 3.61 12.13 15.00
C GLU A 234 3.15 10.96 15.89
N LYS A 235 1.85 10.62 15.86
CA LYS A 235 1.31 9.46 16.58
C LYS A 235 1.77 8.14 15.96
N VAL A 236 1.82 8.05 14.63
CA VAL A 236 2.36 6.86 13.93
C VAL A 236 3.84 6.70 14.25
N ASN A 237 4.62 7.78 14.27
CA ASN A 237 6.06 7.82 14.56
C ASN A 237 6.86 6.78 13.75
N PRO A 238 6.76 6.76 12.41
CA PRO A 238 7.35 5.73 11.58
C PRO A 238 8.87 5.89 11.46
N ILE A 239 9.55 4.79 11.11
CA ILE A 239 10.97 4.78 10.73
C ILE A 239 11.16 4.83 9.21
N GLY A 240 10.10 4.62 8.43
CA GLY A 240 10.10 4.69 6.97
C GLY A 240 8.74 5.02 6.38
N VAL A 241 8.72 5.74 5.26
CA VAL A 241 7.49 6.22 4.62
C VAL A 241 7.43 5.79 3.17
N LEU A 242 6.32 5.16 2.78
CA LEU A 242 6.01 4.73 1.41
C LEU A 242 4.88 5.61 0.85
N VAL A 243 5.11 6.21 -0.31
CA VAL A 243 4.17 7.15 -0.93
C VAL A 243 3.69 6.60 -2.27
N PRO A 244 2.50 6.01 -2.34
CA PRO A 244 1.89 5.60 -3.62
C PRO A 244 1.33 6.82 -4.33
N GLY A 245 2.20 7.68 -4.83
CA GLY A 245 1.85 8.95 -5.45
C GLY A 245 2.70 9.27 -6.67
N PRO A 246 2.13 9.98 -7.67
CA PRO A 246 2.87 10.38 -8.85
C PRO A 246 3.86 11.50 -8.53
N LYS A 247 4.93 11.56 -9.34
CA LYS A 247 5.97 12.60 -9.21
C LYS A 247 5.41 14.02 -9.17
N TRP A 248 4.38 14.31 -9.98
CA TRP A 248 3.81 15.66 -10.05
C TRP A 248 3.07 16.10 -8.76
N ILE A 249 2.48 15.16 -8.01
CA ILE A 249 1.93 15.47 -6.67
C ILE A 249 3.07 15.72 -5.70
N TRP A 250 3.99 14.75 -5.56
CA TRP A 250 5.04 14.82 -4.57
C TRP A 250 5.97 16.02 -4.76
N CYS A 251 6.39 16.29 -6.01
CA CYS A 251 7.30 17.40 -6.32
C CYS A 251 6.60 18.76 -6.42
N GLY A 252 5.28 18.76 -6.59
CA GLY A 252 4.44 19.96 -6.72
C GLY A 252 4.01 20.56 -5.37
N GLU A 253 3.20 21.61 -5.46
CA GLU A 253 2.61 22.29 -4.29
C GLU A 253 1.71 21.36 -3.46
N ARG A 254 0.98 20.45 -4.13
CA ARG A 254 0.09 19.51 -3.45
C ARG A 254 0.82 18.58 -2.48
N GLY A 255 2.07 18.21 -2.76
CA GLY A 255 2.89 17.36 -1.91
C GLY A 255 3.74 18.12 -0.87
N GLU A 256 3.69 19.45 -0.85
CA GLU A 256 4.61 20.26 -0.05
C GLU A 256 4.52 19.93 1.45
N ARG A 257 3.32 19.81 2.01
CA ARG A 257 3.14 19.53 3.43
C ARG A 257 3.70 18.17 3.84
N ALA A 258 3.39 17.12 3.06
CA ALA A 258 3.89 15.77 3.32
C ALA A 258 5.42 15.71 3.20
N ARG A 259 5.96 16.28 2.12
CA ARG A 259 7.41 16.34 1.88
C ARG A 259 8.14 17.11 2.98
N THR A 260 7.62 18.28 3.37
CA THR A 260 8.22 19.08 4.45
C THR A 260 8.23 18.33 5.78
N TRP A 261 7.14 17.61 6.11
CA TRP A 261 7.10 16.80 7.32
C TRP A 261 8.15 15.67 7.28
N VAL A 262 8.25 14.92 6.18
CA VAL A 262 9.24 13.85 6.01
C VAL A 262 10.67 14.40 6.14
N GLU A 263 10.95 15.56 5.52
CA GLU A 263 12.25 16.24 5.61
C GLU A 263 12.60 16.64 7.04
N GLN A 264 11.66 17.24 7.77
CA GLN A 264 11.86 17.66 9.17
C GLN A 264 12.13 16.49 10.10
N GLN A 265 11.46 15.35 9.86
CA GLN A 265 11.67 14.12 10.62
C GLN A 265 12.89 13.32 10.16
N LYS A 266 13.52 13.70 9.04
CA LYS A 266 14.68 13.01 8.41
C LYS A 266 14.38 11.55 8.10
N LEU A 267 13.16 11.25 7.68
CA LEU A 267 12.72 9.88 7.39
C LEU A 267 13.15 9.43 6.00
N PRO A 268 13.59 8.17 5.85
CA PRO A 268 13.67 7.54 4.55
C PRO A 268 12.29 7.49 3.89
N VAL A 269 12.23 7.82 2.59
CA VAL A 269 10.99 7.88 1.84
C VAL A 269 11.15 7.29 0.45
N TRP A 270 10.15 6.52 0.01
CA TRP A 270 10.06 5.93 -1.32
C TRP A 270 8.74 6.34 -1.96
N ILE A 271 8.79 6.79 -3.21
CA ILE A 271 7.66 7.38 -3.93
C ILE A 271 7.50 6.68 -5.27
N ASN A 272 6.35 6.03 -5.53
CA ASN A 272 6.12 5.29 -6.77
C ASN A 272 6.45 6.10 -8.04
N GLY A 273 5.99 7.35 -8.14
CA GLY A 273 6.22 8.19 -9.31
C GLY A 273 7.67 8.61 -9.54
N ILE A 274 8.59 8.24 -8.63
CA ILE A 274 10.03 8.54 -8.68
C ILE A 274 10.84 7.25 -8.65
N ASP A 275 10.45 6.30 -7.79
CA ASP A 275 11.19 5.08 -7.50
C ASP A 275 10.68 3.85 -8.26
N GLY A 276 9.57 4.00 -9.00
CA GLY A 276 8.91 2.86 -9.67
C GLY A 276 8.20 1.95 -8.67
N ASN A 277 8.24 0.66 -8.93
CA ASN A 277 7.80 -0.32 -7.95
C ASN A 277 8.76 -0.37 -6.77
N VAL A 278 8.23 -0.47 -5.56
CA VAL A 278 9.05 -0.60 -4.34
C VAL A 278 8.73 -1.90 -3.65
N ARG A 279 9.74 -2.74 -3.47
CA ARG A 279 9.64 -4.01 -2.75
C ARG A 279 10.21 -3.86 -1.35
N ILE A 280 9.48 -4.31 -0.36
CA ILE A 280 9.86 -4.34 1.05
C ILE A 280 9.85 -5.79 1.52
N ASP A 281 11.02 -6.31 1.87
CA ASP A 281 11.21 -7.68 2.35
C ASP A 281 11.39 -7.69 3.86
N PHE A 282 10.56 -8.45 4.54
CA PHE A 282 10.61 -8.62 5.99
C PHE A 282 11.29 -9.95 6.32
N PHE A 283 12.45 -9.86 6.94
CA PHE A 283 13.19 -10.99 7.49
C PHE A 283 12.95 -11.07 9.00
N ASN A 284 13.42 -12.13 9.65
CA ASN A 284 13.24 -12.29 11.09
C ASN A 284 14.01 -11.26 11.92
N ASP A 285 15.07 -10.67 11.40
CA ASP A 285 16.01 -9.79 12.10
C ASP A 285 16.17 -8.40 11.48
N HIS A 286 15.68 -8.17 10.26
CA HIS A 286 15.77 -6.88 9.58
C HIS A 286 14.70 -6.72 8.50
N VAL A 287 14.58 -5.50 7.98
CA VAL A 287 13.74 -5.15 6.83
C VAL A 287 14.62 -4.56 5.73
N SER A 288 14.40 -5.00 4.49
CA SER A 288 15.08 -4.48 3.30
C SER A 288 14.09 -3.78 2.38
N VAL A 289 14.44 -2.60 1.88
CA VAL A 289 13.60 -1.85 0.92
C VAL A 289 14.36 -1.68 -0.39
N THR A 290 13.78 -2.18 -1.47
CA THR A 290 14.37 -2.18 -2.81
C THR A 290 13.45 -1.45 -3.79
N PRO A 291 13.76 -0.20 -4.17
CA PRO A 291 13.07 0.50 -5.23
C PRO A 291 13.52 0.00 -6.60
N GLU A 292 12.63 0.08 -7.60
CA GLU A 292 12.96 -0.23 -9.00
C GLU A 292 13.98 0.78 -9.58
N TYR A 293 13.82 2.05 -9.21
CA TYR A 293 14.74 3.13 -9.56
C TYR A 293 15.27 3.81 -8.30
N ASN A 294 16.47 4.33 -8.36
CA ASN A 294 17.04 5.14 -7.29
C ASN A 294 17.29 6.56 -7.81
N SER A 295 16.20 7.33 -7.95
CA SER A 295 16.29 8.71 -8.41
C SER A 295 16.38 9.68 -7.22
N PRO A 296 17.31 10.65 -7.25
CA PRO A 296 17.40 11.72 -6.27
C PRO A 296 16.35 12.83 -6.47
N ASP A 297 15.58 12.76 -7.57
CA ASP A 297 14.66 13.83 -7.98
C ASP A 297 13.65 14.18 -6.89
N CYS A 298 13.69 15.41 -6.42
CA CYS A 298 12.75 16.07 -5.50
C CYS A 298 12.18 15.21 -4.35
N LYS A 299 12.84 14.11 -3.98
CA LYS A 299 12.41 13.28 -2.84
C LYS A 299 12.42 14.08 -1.56
N LEU A 300 13.53 14.77 -1.33
CA LEU A 300 13.74 15.72 -0.25
C LEU A 300 14.27 17.01 -0.87
N ARG A 301 13.95 18.17 -0.31
CA ARG A 301 14.65 19.40 -0.68
C ARG A 301 16.12 19.19 -0.35
N ALA A 302 17.00 19.42 -1.32
CA ALA A 302 18.42 19.47 -1.02
C ALA A 302 18.59 20.56 0.07
N PHE A 303 18.93 20.17 1.28
CA PHE A 303 19.43 21.13 2.26
C PHE A 303 20.64 21.76 1.58
N GLY A 304 20.49 23.04 1.22
CA GLY A 304 21.56 23.78 0.57
C GLY A 304 22.84 23.51 1.35
N ALA A 305 23.90 23.18 0.60
CA ALA A 305 25.22 23.18 1.16
C ALA A 305 25.41 24.56 1.81
N MET A 306 25.38 24.59 3.15
CA MET A 306 25.92 25.70 3.92
C MET A 306 27.41 25.58 3.96
#